data_7c3528f2c8be973a5b369ef41582a378
#
_entry.id   7c3528f2c8be973a5b369ef41582a378
#
_cell.length_a   1.000
_cell.length_b   1.000
_cell.length_c   1.000
_cell.angle_alpha   90.00
_cell.angle_beta   90.00
_cell.angle_gamma   90.00
#
_symmetry.space_group_name_H-M   'P 1'
#
loop_
_entity.id
_entity.type
_entity.pdbx_description
1 polymer ?
#
loop_
_entity_poly.entity_id
_entity_poly.type
_entity_poly.pdbx_seq_one_letter_code
_entity_poly.pdbx_strand_id
1 'polypeptide(L)'
;MGLARSIANLFRPFARRFSRSPEPGENEAHWLGREGERLAHGYLRRQRFKILYRNFRAPHGGEVDLVCRDKTCDALVFVEVKTRRGRGYGAPGEAVTRDKQKLIARGALAWLRLLDHPDIFIRFDIVEIVFDGNEPKFCLIKDAFKLPEPYIY
;
A
#
# COMPACT_ATOMS: atom_id res chain seq x y z
N MET A 1 -23.94 -22.17 0.67
CA MET A 1 -22.69 -22.74 1.24
C MET A 1 -21.52 -22.77 0.24
N GLY A 2 -21.38 -21.85 -0.68
CA GLY A 2 -20.37 -21.90 -1.75
C GLY A 2 -19.28 -20.80 -1.74
N LEU A 3 -19.48 -19.66 -1.10
CA LEU A 3 -18.58 -18.51 -1.19
C LEU A 3 -17.36 -18.57 -0.27
N ALA A 4 -17.47 -19.20 0.90
CA ALA A 4 -16.36 -19.26 1.88
C ALA A 4 -15.19 -20.17 1.42
N ARG A 5 -15.46 -21.18 0.59
CA ARG A 5 -14.42 -22.09 0.07
C ARG A 5 -13.61 -21.48 -1.08
N SER A 6 -14.16 -20.53 -1.82
CA SER A 6 -13.48 -19.89 -2.96
C SER A 6 -12.39 -18.92 -2.53
N ILE A 7 -12.59 -18.26 -1.37
CA ILE A 7 -11.63 -17.29 -0.83
C ILE A 7 -10.40 -17.98 -0.23
N ALA A 8 -10.58 -19.11 0.43
CA ALA A 8 -9.48 -19.86 1.05
C ALA A 8 -8.48 -20.42 0.04
N ASN A 9 -8.92 -20.78 -1.17
CA ASN A 9 -8.04 -21.32 -2.21
C ASN A 9 -7.21 -20.23 -2.95
N LEU A 10 -7.64 -18.97 -2.89
CA LEU A 10 -6.89 -17.86 -3.50
C LEU A 10 -5.60 -17.51 -2.73
N PHE A 11 -5.52 -17.89 -1.46
CA PHE A 11 -4.41 -17.54 -0.56
C PHE A 11 -3.35 -18.65 -0.40
N ARG A 12 -3.64 -19.89 -0.79
CA ARG A 12 -2.72 -21.03 -0.62
C ARG A 12 -1.33 -20.89 -1.25
N PRO A 13 -1.15 -20.32 -2.45
CA PRO A 13 0.19 -20.17 -3.01
C PRO A 13 1.03 -19.08 -2.34
N PHE A 14 0.40 -18.18 -1.58
CA PHE A 14 1.07 -17.04 -0.95
C PHE A 14 1.63 -17.40 0.44
N ALA A 15 0.92 -18.22 1.21
CA ALA A 15 1.35 -18.67 2.53
C ALA A 15 2.68 -19.42 2.49
N ARG A 16 2.93 -20.22 1.45
CA ARG A 16 4.18 -20.98 1.30
C ARG A 16 5.41 -20.11 1.00
N ARG A 17 5.26 -18.89 0.47
CA ARG A 17 6.37 -17.97 0.20
C ARG A 17 6.68 -17.01 1.36
N PHE A 18 5.81 -16.96 2.35
CA PHE A 18 5.92 -16.03 3.46
C PHE A 18 6.82 -16.57 4.62
N SER A 19 7.23 -17.80 4.61
CA SER A 19 8.00 -18.47 5.67
C SER A 19 9.48 -18.01 5.75
N ARG A 20 9.86 -16.89 5.16
CA ARG A 20 11.20 -16.35 5.32
C ARG A 20 11.26 -15.41 6.53
N SER A 21 12.05 -15.80 7.50
CA SER A 21 12.48 -14.92 8.59
C SER A 21 13.49 -13.89 8.08
N PRO A 22 13.72 -12.80 8.84
CA PRO A 22 14.84 -11.89 8.59
C PRO A 22 16.15 -12.68 8.47
N GLU A 23 17.04 -12.19 7.59
CA GLU A 23 18.41 -12.72 7.53
C GLU A 23 19.14 -12.45 8.86
N PRO A 24 20.11 -13.31 9.27
CA PRO A 24 20.87 -13.07 10.48
C PRO A 24 21.50 -11.67 10.49
N GLY A 25 21.13 -10.86 11.49
CA GLY A 25 21.60 -9.47 11.63
C GLY A 25 20.74 -8.41 10.93
N GLU A 26 19.69 -8.79 10.22
CA GLU A 26 18.75 -7.84 9.63
C GLU A 26 17.79 -7.28 10.69
N ASN A 27 17.57 -5.96 10.67
CA ASN A 27 16.57 -5.32 11.53
C ASN A 27 15.17 -5.79 11.14
N GLU A 28 14.44 -6.34 12.12
CA GLU A 28 13.11 -6.90 11.91
C GLU A 28 12.11 -5.89 11.32
N ALA A 29 12.12 -4.65 11.79
CA ALA A 29 11.21 -3.62 11.28
C ALA A 29 11.49 -3.30 9.81
N HIS A 30 12.77 -3.29 9.42
CA HIS A 30 13.18 -3.06 8.04
C HIS A 30 12.78 -4.22 7.13
N TRP A 31 13.00 -5.46 7.58
CA TRP A 31 12.55 -6.65 6.88
C TRP A 31 11.03 -6.66 6.71
N LEU A 32 10.29 -6.35 7.78
CA LEU A 32 8.83 -6.33 7.78
C LEU A 32 8.28 -5.31 6.78
N GLY A 33 8.87 -4.11 6.72
CA GLY A 33 8.50 -3.08 5.74
C GLY A 33 8.71 -3.55 4.30
N ARG A 34 9.91 -4.05 3.99
CA ARG A 34 10.27 -4.55 2.66
C ARG A 34 9.38 -5.72 2.22
N GLU A 35 9.12 -6.68 3.13
CA GLU A 35 8.27 -7.83 2.85
C GLU A 35 6.80 -7.40 2.69
N GLY A 36 6.34 -6.43 3.48
CA GLY A 36 5.02 -5.84 3.34
C GLY A 36 4.79 -5.21 1.97
N GLU A 37 5.74 -4.40 1.49
CA GLU A 37 5.66 -3.80 0.15
C GLU A 37 5.60 -4.87 -0.95
N ARG A 38 6.41 -5.92 -0.83
CA ARG A 38 6.40 -7.04 -1.77
C ARG A 38 5.05 -7.75 -1.80
N LEU A 39 4.46 -7.98 -0.63
CA LEU A 39 3.15 -8.61 -0.48
C LEU A 39 2.02 -7.70 -0.97
N ALA A 40 2.06 -6.39 -0.64
CA ALA A 40 1.10 -5.41 -1.12
C ALA A 40 1.06 -5.37 -2.65
N HIS A 41 2.22 -5.40 -3.32
CA HIS A 41 2.31 -5.46 -4.77
C HIS A 41 1.53 -6.66 -5.35
N GLY A 42 1.75 -7.86 -4.82
CA GLY A 42 1.05 -9.06 -5.26
C GLY A 42 -0.45 -9.01 -4.98
N TYR A 43 -0.84 -8.49 -3.82
CA TYR A 43 -2.23 -8.31 -3.42
C TYR A 43 -2.97 -7.34 -4.34
N LEU A 44 -2.42 -6.14 -4.58
CA LEU A 44 -3.03 -5.11 -5.43
C LEU A 44 -3.23 -5.57 -6.88
N ARG A 45 -2.28 -6.33 -7.44
CA ARG A 45 -2.43 -6.89 -8.79
C ARG A 45 -3.66 -7.80 -8.90
N ARG A 46 -3.99 -8.55 -7.84
CA ARG A 46 -5.20 -9.39 -7.79
C ARG A 46 -6.46 -8.55 -7.65
N GLN A 47 -6.36 -7.37 -7.02
CA GLN A 47 -7.44 -6.39 -6.92
C GLN A 47 -7.59 -5.52 -8.20
N ARG A 48 -6.99 -5.96 -9.33
CA ARG A 48 -7.04 -5.29 -10.63
C ARG A 48 -6.32 -3.94 -10.69
N PHE A 49 -5.35 -3.72 -9.80
CA PHE A 49 -4.44 -2.59 -9.92
C PHE A 49 -3.28 -2.92 -10.86
N LYS A 50 -2.93 -1.98 -11.73
CA LYS A 50 -1.66 -1.98 -12.46
C LYS A 50 -0.65 -1.16 -11.66
N ILE A 51 0.44 -1.79 -11.23
CA ILE A 51 1.52 -1.07 -10.56
C ILE A 51 2.34 -0.33 -11.61
N LEU A 52 2.47 0.98 -11.46
CA LEU A 52 3.21 1.86 -12.36
C LEU A 52 4.62 2.12 -11.84
N TYR A 53 4.76 2.35 -10.52
CA TYR A 53 6.05 2.64 -9.89
C TYR A 53 6.09 2.15 -8.44
N ARG A 54 7.30 1.95 -7.90
CA ARG A 54 7.52 1.55 -6.50
C ARG A 54 8.52 2.48 -5.86
N ASN A 55 8.30 2.78 -4.59
CA ASN A 55 9.22 3.57 -3.76
C ASN A 55 9.62 4.88 -4.44
N PHE A 56 8.62 5.64 -4.89
CA PHE A 56 8.86 6.95 -5.49
C PHE A 56 9.27 7.94 -4.40
N ARG A 57 10.41 8.60 -4.63
CA ARG A 57 10.93 9.66 -3.77
C ARG A 57 11.12 10.92 -4.57
N ALA A 58 10.48 12.00 -4.13
CA ALA A 58 10.58 13.30 -4.77
C ALA A 58 11.86 14.03 -4.32
N PRO A 59 12.52 14.82 -5.21
CA PRO A 59 13.77 15.52 -4.90
C PRO A 59 13.71 16.46 -3.70
N HIS A 60 12.55 17.07 -3.45
CA HIS A 60 12.35 18.04 -2.35
C HIS A 60 11.55 17.46 -1.18
N GLY A 61 11.66 16.18 -0.95
CA GLY A 61 10.90 15.45 0.05
C GLY A 61 9.50 15.11 -0.47
N GLY A 62 9.00 14.02 0.00
CA GLY A 62 7.78 13.37 -0.46
C GLY A 62 8.10 11.96 -0.92
N GLU A 63 7.23 11.04 -0.56
CA GLU A 63 7.41 9.63 -0.88
C GLU A 63 6.06 8.97 -1.10
N VAL A 64 6.05 7.95 -1.96
CA VAL A 64 4.90 7.09 -2.21
C VAL A 64 5.41 5.67 -2.36
N ASP A 65 4.87 4.74 -1.58
CA ASP A 65 5.30 3.34 -1.64
C ASP A 65 4.96 2.69 -2.99
N LEU A 66 3.72 2.88 -3.46
CA LEU A 66 3.30 2.36 -4.76
C LEU A 66 2.45 3.40 -5.51
N VAL A 67 2.77 3.63 -6.78
CA VAL A 67 1.93 4.37 -7.72
C VAL A 67 1.23 3.36 -8.62
N CYS A 68 -0.10 3.42 -8.66
CA CYS A 68 -0.93 2.42 -9.30
C CYS A 68 -2.01 3.04 -10.20
N ARG A 69 -2.51 2.23 -11.14
CA ARG A 69 -3.75 2.49 -11.87
C ARG A 69 -4.80 1.49 -11.42
N ASP A 70 -5.91 1.97 -10.86
CA ASP A 70 -7.07 1.13 -10.56
C ASP A 70 -7.87 0.93 -11.86
N LYS A 71 -7.83 -0.29 -12.41
CA LYS A 71 -8.49 -0.61 -13.69
C LYS A 71 -10.01 -0.69 -13.59
N THR A 72 -10.58 -0.61 -12.39
CA THR A 72 -12.03 -0.69 -12.19
C THR A 72 -12.71 0.67 -12.36
N CYS A 73 -12.02 1.77 -12.09
CA CYS A 73 -12.52 3.14 -12.18
C CYS A 73 -11.56 4.10 -12.87
N ASP A 74 -10.46 3.58 -13.42
CA ASP A 74 -9.45 4.33 -14.17
C ASP A 74 -8.77 5.45 -13.36
N ALA A 75 -8.70 5.31 -12.04
CA ALA A 75 -8.05 6.26 -11.15
C ALA A 75 -6.52 6.03 -11.10
N LEU A 76 -5.77 7.13 -10.99
CA LEU A 76 -4.37 7.10 -10.54
C LEU A 76 -4.36 7.06 -9.01
N VAL A 77 -3.75 6.02 -8.45
CA VAL A 77 -3.82 5.76 -7.02
C VAL A 77 -2.42 5.77 -6.41
N PHE A 78 -2.25 6.58 -5.38
CA PHE A 78 -1.06 6.63 -4.56
C PHE A 78 -1.31 5.80 -3.30
N VAL A 79 -0.52 4.74 -3.12
CA VAL A 79 -0.76 3.73 -2.09
C VAL A 79 0.34 3.77 -1.06
N GLU A 80 -0.04 3.88 0.20
CA GLU A 80 0.81 3.67 1.37
C GLU A 80 0.65 2.24 1.86
N VAL A 81 1.75 1.59 2.20
CA VAL A 81 1.77 0.23 2.74
C VAL A 81 2.07 0.28 4.23
N LYS A 82 1.16 -0.24 5.03
CA LYS A 82 1.32 -0.39 6.48
C LYS A 82 1.42 -1.85 6.87
N THR A 83 2.48 -2.18 7.56
CA THR A 83 2.76 -3.54 8.01
C THR A 83 2.82 -3.59 9.51
N ARG A 84 2.13 -4.55 10.11
CA ARG A 84 2.10 -4.74 11.56
C ARG A 84 2.24 -6.21 11.91
N ARG A 85 2.83 -6.51 13.10
CA ARG A 85 2.79 -7.82 13.72
C ARG A 85 1.75 -7.84 14.84
N GLY A 86 1.02 -8.95 14.91
CA GLY A 86 0.02 -9.21 15.94
C GLY A 86 -1.24 -8.36 15.78
N ARG A 87 -2.18 -8.57 16.66
CA ARG A 87 -3.40 -7.75 16.79
C ARG A 87 -3.07 -6.46 17.54
N GLY A 88 -2.20 -5.63 16.96
CA GLY A 88 -1.85 -4.34 17.50
C GLY A 88 -3.07 -3.41 17.56
N TYR A 89 -3.15 -2.62 18.62
CA TYR A 89 -4.18 -1.65 18.90
C TYR A 89 -4.34 -0.65 17.73
N GLY A 90 -5.59 -0.38 17.33
CA GLY A 90 -6.00 0.63 16.37
C GLY A 90 -6.94 0.09 15.30
N ALA A 91 -7.90 0.91 14.87
CA ALA A 91 -8.74 0.60 13.74
C ALA A 91 -7.92 0.58 12.44
N PRO A 92 -8.30 -0.22 11.43
CA PRO A 92 -7.72 -0.14 10.10
C PRO A 92 -7.77 1.31 9.60
N GLY A 93 -6.63 1.86 9.17
CA GLY A 93 -6.54 3.22 8.66
C GLY A 93 -6.14 4.31 9.66
N GLU A 94 -6.12 4.06 10.97
CA GLU A 94 -5.61 5.04 11.97
C GLU A 94 -4.11 5.34 11.84
N ALA A 95 -3.42 4.63 11.01
CA ALA A 95 -1.97 4.56 11.01
C ALA A 95 -1.24 5.61 10.17
N VAL A 96 -1.95 6.47 9.44
CA VAL A 96 -1.31 7.50 8.60
C VAL A 96 -1.53 8.88 9.21
N THR A 97 -0.52 9.35 9.93
CA THR A 97 -0.53 10.68 10.55
C THR A 97 -0.65 11.79 9.51
N ARG A 98 -1.10 12.98 9.92
CA ARG A 98 -1.17 14.14 9.02
C ARG A 98 0.18 14.47 8.38
N ASP A 99 1.28 14.32 9.11
CA ASP A 99 2.61 14.58 8.56
C ASP A 99 2.99 13.55 7.49
N LYS A 100 2.64 12.28 7.69
CA LYS A 100 2.84 11.25 6.67
C LYS A 100 1.93 11.50 5.45
N GLN A 101 0.67 11.92 5.65
CA GLN A 101 -0.23 12.30 4.55
C GLN A 101 0.37 13.44 3.71
N LYS A 102 0.99 14.45 4.34
CA LYS A 102 1.69 15.53 3.64
C LYS A 102 2.90 15.03 2.85
N LEU A 103 3.65 14.06 3.39
CA LEU A 103 4.76 13.43 2.65
C LEU A 103 4.28 12.69 1.41
N ILE A 104 3.21 11.92 1.54
CA ILE A 104 2.59 11.20 0.42
C ILE A 104 2.04 12.19 -0.61
N ALA A 105 1.35 13.25 -0.16
CA ALA A 105 0.82 14.30 -1.03
C ALA A 105 1.91 14.99 -1.85
N ARG A 106 3.04 15.35 -1.22
CA ARG A 106 4.19 15.92 -1.95
C ARG A 106 4.75 14.97 -2.98
N GLY A 107 4.86 13.69 -2.65
CA GLY A 107 5.26 12.65 -3.60
C GLY A 107 4.30 12.53 -4.77
N ALA A 108 3.00 12.50 -4.49
CA ALA A 108 1.95 12.43 -5.51
C ALA A 108 1.98 13.64 -6.45
N LEU A 109 2.07 14.86 -5.92
CA LEU A 109 2.14 16.07 -6.72
C LEU A 109 3.41 16.13 -7.57
N ALA A 110 4.55 15.67 -7.04
CA ALA A 110 5.78 15.54 -7.82
C ALA A 110 5.62 14.54 -8.97
N TRP A 111 4.97 13.40 -8.73
CA TRP A 111 4.64 12.42 -9.77
C TRP A 111 3.75 13.02 -10.85
N LEU A 112 2.69 13.73 -10.47
CA LEU A 112 1.77 14.38 -11.40
C LEU A 112 2.45 15.43 -12.28
N ARG A 113 3.42 16.18 -11.72
CA ARG A 113 4.26 17.12 -12.52
C ARG A 113 5.08 16.40 -13.58
N LEU A 114 5.61 15.20 -13.29
CA LEU A 114 6.34 14.41 -14.28
C LEU A 114 5.43 13.96 -15.45
N LEU A 115 4.13 13.88 -15.23
CA LEU A 115 3.13 13.55 -16.23
C LEU A 115 2.50 14.79 -16.90
N ASP A 116 3.04 15.97 -16.65
CA ASP A 116 2.50 17.25 -17.16
C ASP A 116 1.06 17.53 -16.70
N HIS A 117 0.78 17.25 -15.42
CA HIS A 117 -0.51 17.51 -14.77
C HIS A 117 -1.72 16.95 -15.54
N PRO A 118 -1.81 15.63 -15.73
CA PRO A 118 -2.90 15.03 -16.49
C PRO A 118 -4.25 15.26 -15.80
N ASP A 119 -5.29 15.53 -16.57
CA ASP A 119 -6.67 15.55 -16.06
C ASP A 119 -7.13 14.12 -15.78
N ILE A 120 -6.86 13.65 -14.58
CA ILE A 120 -7.12 12.30 -14.13
C ILE A 120 -7.63 12.28 -12.70
N PHE A 121 -8.58 11.43 -12.41
CA PHE A 121 -9.01 11.21 -11.03
C PHE A 121 -7.87 10.58 -10.22
N ILE A 122 -7.50 11.24 -9.12
CA ILE A 122 -6.48 10.75 -8.19
C ILE A 122 -7.13 10.27 -6.88
N ARG A 123 -6.49 9.29 -6.25
CA ARG A 123 -6.95 8.71 -4.98
C ARG A 123 -5.78 8.29 -4.11
N PHE A 124 -5.95 8.39 -2.80
CA PHE A 124 -4.98 7.91 -1.81
C PHE A 124 -5.54 6.70 -1.09
N ASP A 125 -4.88 5.56 -1.24
CA ASP A 125 -5.28 4.30 -0.63
C ASP A 125 -4.22 3.84 0.38
N ILE A 126 -4.65 3.03 1.34
CA ILE A 126 -3.77 2.34 2.28
C ILE A 126 -3.95 0.84 2.11
N VAL A 127 -2.84 0.11 2.00
CA VAL A 127 -2.83 -1.34 2.15
C VAL A 127 -2.26 -1.67 3.52
N GLU A 128 -3.10 -2.15 4.40
CA GLU A 128 -2.67 -2.66 5.70
C GLU A 128 -2.43 -4.17 5.62
N ILE A 129 -1.29 -4.60 6.14
CA ILE A 129 -0.90 -6.00 6.19
C ILE A 129 -0.60 -6.35 7.65
N VAL A 130 -1.39 -7.27 8.20
CA VAL A 130 -1.23 -7.73 9.58
C VAL A 130 -0.69 -9.15 9.56
N PHE A 131 0.47 -9.33 10.15
CA PHE A 131 1.07 -10.64 10.38
C PHE A 131 0.58 -11.18 11.74
N ASP A 132 -0.46 -12.00 11.69
CA ASP A 132 -1.05 -12.67 12.86
C ASP A 132 -0.90 -14.18 12.66
N GLY A 133 0.15 -14.75 13.28
CA GLY A 133 0.52 -16.16 13.04
C GLY A 133 1.27 -16.36 11.71
N ASN A 134 0.93 -17.42 11.00
CA ASN A 134 1.66 -17.85 9.79
C ASN A 134 1.16 -17.22 8.49
N GLU A 135 0.03 -16.52 8.51
CA GLU A 135 -0.58 -15.97 7.30
C GLU A 135 -0.83 -14.48 7.42
N PRO A 136 -0.37 -13.65 6.45
CA PRO A 136 -0.65 -12.23 6.42
C PRO A 136 -2.12 -11.99 6.07
N LYS A 137 -2.75 -11.07 6.80
CA LYS A 137 -4.09 -10.56 6.52
C LYS A 137 -3.98 -9.21 5.82
N PHE A 138 -4.78 -9.00 4.78
CA PHE A 138 -4.75 -7.79 3.97
C PHE A 138 -6.03 -7.01 4.14
N CYS A 139 -5.91 -5.70 4.27
CA CYS A 139 -7.00 -4.75 4.21
C CYS A 139 -6.64 -3.63 3.24
N LEU A 140 -7.48 -3.43 2.22
CA LEU A 140 -7.37 -2.29 1.29
C LEU A 140 -8.38 -1.23 1.69
N ILE A 141 -7.88 -0.09 2.12
CA ILE A 141 -8.69 1.08 2.48
C ILE A 141 -8.61 2.05 1.30
N LYS A 142 -9.64 2.06 0.49
CA LYS A 142 -9.75 2.97 -0.65
C LYS A 142 -10.18 4.36 -0.17
N ASP A 143 -9.63 5.40 -0.81
CA ASP A 143 -9.91 6.79 -0.50
C ASP A 143 -9.71 7.12 0.99
N ALA A 144 -8.59 6.65 1.53
CA ALA A 144 -8.28 6.68 2.95
C ALA A 144 -8.12 8.11 3.50
N PHE A 145 -7.68 9.04 2.66
CA PHE A 145 -7.60 10.47 2.97
C PHE A 145 -7.65 11.31 1.69
N LYS A 146 -7.96 12.58 1.84
CA LYS A 146 -7.94 13.55 0.74
C LYS A 146 -6.61 14.29 0.71
N LEU A 147 -6.34 14.95 -0.42
CA LEU A 147 -5.18 15.82 -0.52
C LEU A 147 -5.22 16.84 0.64
N PRO A 148 -4.22 16.82 1.55
CA PRO A 148 -4.25 17.69 2.72
C PRO A 148 -3.92 19.13 2.36
N GLU A 149 -4.52 20.09 3.05
CA GLU A 149 -4.13 21.50 2.92
C GLU A 149 -2.64 21.71 3.28
N PRO A 150 -1.95 22.63 2.58
CA PRO A 150 -2.42 23.56 1.55
C PRO A 150 -2.34 23.02 0.11
N TYR A 151 -2.20 21.72 -0.07
CA TYR A 151 -2.00 21.12 -1.39
C TYR A 151 -3.31 21.09 -2.18
N ILE A 152 -3.23 21.44 -3.46
CA ILE A 152 -4.33 21.40 -4.43
C ILE A 152 -3.87 20.73 -5.72
N TYR A 153 -4.83 20.09 -6.40
CA TYR A 153 -4.65 19.50 -7.73
C TYR A 153 -5.90 19.68 -8.58
#